data_c40a552ddbaaf2918a8f8a34f14ddf8f
#
_entry.id   c40a552ddbaaf2918a8f8a34f14ddf8f
#
_cell.length_a   1.000
_cell.length_b   1.000
_cell.length_c   1.000
_cell.angle_alpha   90.00
_cell.angle_beta   90.00
_cell.angle_gamma   90.00
#
_symmetry.space_group_name_H-M   'P 1'
#
loop_
_entity.id
_entity.type
_entity.pdbx_description
1 polymer ?
#
loop_
_entity_poly.entity_id
_entity_poly.type
_entity_poly.pdbx_seq_one_letter_code
_entity_poly.pdbx_strand_id
1 'polypeptide(L)'
;MKLCRMIAFACGLVAVACGGGSTPGGPTEPPVPTYSVTATVFYDQNANGQLDANEATRVPGVEVVIGTGTGASAPGTGVARVTGIQEGALSAAVRTESLPVYFQAPPPAPIQVPGATEVRIPLTLPIGDNNANLYLGLGDSITFGDGSSDGQGYRLKLQNLLGPHFARADVQVRGRQGDSSAETAEVTRRTLRDHDPAYTLILLGTNDWHDQTCQKQGPAACFTIDSLRAIVEDVRDWSSLPVLATILPVNPTYSTPSRDAFYEETNVRIKALAREQNVALADLNADFKAAGNLSALFADDVHPNDAGYQVLAQGWFKAITRARSAAASSSPRFGFAFRP
;
A
#
# COMPACT_ATOMS: atom_id res chain seq x y z
N MET A 1 -53.48 41.59 31.53
CA MET A 1 -54.98 41.64 31.50
C MET A 1 -55.47 40.20 31.51
N LYS A 2 -56.10 39.82 32.58
CA LYS A 2 -57.36 39.11 32.81
C LYS A 2 -57.39 37.71 32.19
N LEU A 3 -57.33 36.65 33.02
CA LEU A 3 -58.46 36.08 33.82
C LEU A 3 -59.35 35.20 32.94
N CYS A 4 -59.75 34.00 33.21
CA CYS A 4 -60.30 33.33 34.37
C CYS A 4 -60.56 31.87 33.93
N ARG A 5 -60.28 30.85 34.76
CA ARG A 5 -61.21 30.01 35.55
C ARG A 5 -62.30 29.35 34.71
N MET A 6 -62.62 28.05 34.88
CA MET A 6 -63.08 27.23 35.99
C MET A 6 -63.26 25.79 35.49
N ILE A 7 -62.78 24.74 36.15
CA ILE A 7 -63.45 23.85 37.12
C ILE A 7 -64.79 23.24 36.67
N ALA A 8 -64.84 21.88 36.56
CA ALA A 8 -65.88 20.95 37.06
C ALA A 8 -65.44 19.50 36.79
N PHE A 9 -65.12 18.75 37.77
CA PHE A 9 -65.83 17.75 38.52
C PHE A 9 -66.48 16.65 37.67
N ALA A 10 -65.92 15.46 37.83
CA ALA A 10 -66.38 14.19 38.46
C ALA A 10 -67.11 13.24 37.54
N CYS A 11 -66.63 12.06 37.41
CA CYS A 11 -67.23 10.86 37.90
C CYS A 11 -66.47 9.62 37.49
N GLY A 12 -66.10 8.80 38.43
CA GLY A 12 -65.34 7.62 38.25
C GLY A 12 -66.16 6.51 37.60
N LEU A 13 -65.43 5.75 36.81
CA LEU A 13 -65.83 4.36 36.49
C LEU A 13 -64.57 3.53 36.66
N VAL A 14 -64.60 2.69 37.70
CA VAL A 14 -63.66 1.61 37.90
C VAL A 14 -63.99 0.53 36.85
N ALA A 15 -63.12 0.46 35.80
CA ALA A 15 -63.10 -0.72 34.95
C ALA A 15 -61.98 -1.63 35.43
N VAL A 16 -62.36 -2.72 36.05
CA VAL A 16 -61.50 -3.88 36.32
C VAL A 16 -61.16 -4.48 34.95
N ALA A 17 -59.95 -4.16 34.48
CA ALA A 17 -59.34 -4.83 33.30
C ALA A 17 -58.76 -6.16 33.78
N CYS A 18 -59.41 -7.24 33.41
CA CYS A 18 -58.85 -8.57 33.46
C CYS A 18 -57.51 -8.68 32.77
N GLY A 19 -56.63 -9.43 33.39
CA GLY A 19 -55.28 -9.65 32.97
C GLY A 19 -55.14 -10.02 31.49
N GLY A 20 -54.37 -9.20 30.78
CA GLY A 20 -53.81 -9.57 29.50
C GLY A 20 -52.75 -10.65 29.71
N GLY A 21 -53.08 -11.88 29.38
CA GLY A 21 -52.11 -12.94 29.31
C GLY A 21 -51.04 -12.56 28.31
N SER A 22 -49.78 -12.45 28.75
CA SER A 22 -48.62 -12.48 27.90
C SER A 22 -48.71 -13.77 27.07
N THR A 23 -48.92 -13.64 25.78
CA THR A 23 -48.73 -14.72 24.82
C THR A 23 -47.36 -15.34 25.07
N PRO A 24 -47.23 -16.64 25.32
CA PRO A 24 -45.93 -17.30 25.37
C PRO A 24 -45.27 -17.03 24.04
N GLY A 25 -44.06 -16.46 24.05
CA GLY A 25 -43.25 -16.32 22.86
C GLY A 25 -43.19 -17.67 22.15
N GLY A 26 -43.56 -17.69 20.87
CA GLY A 26 -43.46 -18.90 20.07
C GLY A 26 -42.05 -19.49 20.19
N PRO A 27 -41.90 -20.81 19.94
CA PRO A 27 -40.60 -21.44 20.02
C PRO A 27 -39.60 -20.65 19.18
N THR A 28 -38.60 -20.09 19.84
CA THR A 28 -37.44 -19.48 19.15
C THR A 28 -36.80 -20.58 18.31
N GLU A 29 -36.83 -20.42 17.01
CA GLU A 29 -36.13 -21.31 16.07
C GLU A 29 -34.69 -21.47 16.53
N PRO A 30 -34.18 -22.72 16.65
CA PRO A 30 -32.81 -22.91 17.10
C PRO A 30 -31.86 -22.18 16.16
N PRO A 31 -30.81 -21.54 16.69
CA PRO A 31 -29.85 -20.78 15.85
C PRO A 31 -29.27 -21.70 14.78
N VAL A 32 -29.28 -21.24 13.55
CA VAL A 32 -28.66 -21.96 12.42
C VAL A 32 -27.17 -22.20 12.72
N PRO A 33 -26.68 -23.46 12.63
CA PRO A 33 -25.29 -23.76 12.88
C PRO A 33 -24.38 -22.96 11.99
N THR A 34 -23.31 -22.40 12.55
CA THR A 34 -22.27 -21.70 11.79
C THR A 34 -20.91 -22.36 11.99
N TYR A 35 -20.10 -22.25 10.96
CA TYR A 35 -18.79 -22.89 10.87
C TYR A 35 -17.68 -21.84 10.73
N SER A 36 -16.41 -22.30 10.90
CA SER A 36 -15.24 -21.49 10.63
C SER A 36 -14.28 -22.24 9.72
N VAL A 37 -13.64 -21.49 8.81
CA VAL A 37 -12.61 -21.98 7.91
C VAL A 37 -11.37 -21.10 8.07
N THR A 38 -10.20 -21.72 8.13
CA THR A 38 -8.91 -21.02 8.14
C THR A 38 -8.43 -20.86 6.70
N ALA A 39 -8.16 -19.62 6.28
CA ALA A 39 -7.58 -19.34 4.98
C ALA A 39 -6.12 -18.91 5.15
N THR A 40 -5.20 -19.46 4.34
CA THR A 40 -3.80 -19.00 4.26
C THR A 40 -3.59 -18.26 2.96
N VAL A 41 -3.33 -16.95 3.06
CA VAL A 41 -3.06 -16.07 1.91
C VAL A 41 -1.54 -15.94 1.73
N PHE A 42 -1.05 -16.35 0.58
CA PHE A 42 0.38 -16.39 0.28
C PHE A 42 0.68 -15.91 -1.14
N TYR A 43 1.93 -15.56 -1.39
CA TYR A 43 2.41 -15.28 -2.73
C TYR A 43 2.86 -16.59 -3.38
N ASP A 44 2.13 -16.98 -4.41
CA ASP A 44 2.39 -18.13 -5.27
C ASP A 44 3.36 -17.67 -6.38
N GLN A 45 4.63 -18.01 -6.23
CA GLN A 45 5.71 -17.51 -7.09
C GLN A 45 5.70 -18.16 -8.47
N ASN A 46 5.32 -19.44 -8.54
CA ASN A 46 5.33 -20.23 -9.77
C ASN A 46 3.94 -20.39 -10.39
N ALA A 47 2.93 -19.76 -9.80
CA ALA A 47 1.53 -19.78 -10.23
C ALA A 47 0.94 -21.20 -10.38
N ASN A 48 1.38 -22.15 -9.54
CA ASN A 48 0.88 -23.52 -9.55
C ASN A 48 -0.35 -23.75 -8.65
N GLY A 49 -0.76 -22.74 -7.87
CA GLY A 49 -1.88 -22.78 -6.95
C GLY A 49 -1.60 -23.52 -5.64
N GLN A 50 -0.35 -23.91 -5.38
CA GLN A 50 0.03 -24.66 -4.18
C GLN A 50 1.01 -23.83 -3.33
N LEU A 51 0.96 -24.03 -2.03
CA LEU A 51 1.92 -23.43 -1.12
C LEU A 51 3.15 -24.31 -1.02
N ASP A 52 4.20 -23.94 -1.75
CA ASP A 52 5.45 -24.67 -1.79
C ASP A 52 6.39 -24.29 -0.64
N ALA A 53 7.37 -25.15 -0.32
CA ALA A 53 8.27 -24.94 0.82
C ALA A 53 9.18 -23.70 0.67
N ASN A 54 9.46 -23.27 -0.54
CA ASN A 54 10.25 -22.08 -0.85
C ASN A 54 9.43 -20.77 -0.87
N GLU A 55 8.09 -20.86 -0.85
CA GLU A 55 7.19 -19.73 -0.87
C GLU A 55 6.94 -19.21 0.54
N ALA A 56 7.87 -18.42 1.03
CA ALA A 56 7.81 -17.88 2.40
C ALA A 56 6.92 -16.64 2.54
N THR A 57 6.67 -15.90 1.45
CA THR A 57 5.94 -14.63 1.51
C THR A 57 4.47 -14.84 1.84
N ARG A 58 4.01 -14.14 2.88
CA ARG A 58 2.61 -14.11 3.32
C ARG A 58 2.03 -12.74 3.03
N VAL A 59 0.75 -12.70 2.64
CA VAL A 59 0.12 -11.44 2.24
C VAL A 59 -0.95 -11.07 3.25
N PRO A 60 -0.68 -10.08 4.13
CA PRO A 60 -1.63 -9.65 5.15
C PRO A 60 -2.63 -8.62 4.63
N GLY A 61 -3.69 -8.38 5.42
CA GLY A 61 -4.71 -7.37 5.13
C GLY A 61 -5.71 -7.78 4.05
N VAL A 62 -5.57 -8.97 3.46
CA VAL A 62 -6.46 -9.47 2.41
C VAL A 62 -7.75 -10.00 3.03
N GLU A 63 -8.88 -9.46 2.64
CA GLU A 63 -10.18 -9.93 3.10
C GLU A 63 -10.63 -11.14 2.29
N VAL A 64 -10.72 -12.29 2.96
CA VAL A 64 -11.22 -13.55 2.41
C VAL A 64 -12.73 -13.65 2.71
N VAL A 65 -13.51 -14.05 1.71
CA VAL A 65 -14.96 -14.19 1.77
C VAL A 65 -15.34 -15.63 1.47
N ILE A 66 -16.16 -16.24 2.34
CA ILE A 66 -16.75 -17.58 2.12
C ILE A 66 -18.25 -17.50 2.49
N GLY A 67 -19.11 -17.56 1.49
CA GLY A 67 -20.55 -17.33 1.68
C GLY A 67 -20.80 -15.94 2.29
N THR A 68 -21.39 -15.90 3.49
CA THR A 68 -21.63 -14.67 4.27
C THR A 68 -20.50 -14.33 5.22
N GLY A 69 -19.55 -15.25 5.46
CA GLY A 69 -18.44 -15.06 6.38
C GLY A 69 -17.28 -14.28 5.74
N THR A 70 -16.59 -13.48 6.53
CA THR A 70 -15.38 -12.73 6.13
C THR A 70 -14.29 -12.86 7.19
N GLY A 71 -13.03 -12.71 6.75
CA GLY A 71 -11.88 -12.66 7.63
C GLY A 71 -10.68 -12.03 6.93
N ALA A 72 -9.88 -11.24 7.66
CA ALA A 72 -8.69 -10.61 7.10
C ALA A 72 -7.42 -11.39 7.48
N SER A 73 -6.49 -11.51 6.54
CA SER A 73 -5.21 -12.17 6.75
C SER A 73 -4.28 -11.36 7.66
N ALA A 74 -3.61 -12.05 8.58
CA ALA A 74 -2.74 -11.44 9.59
C ALA A 74 -1.30 -11.25 9.08
N PRO A 75 -0.56 -10.22 9.57
CA PRO A 75 0.86 -10.03 9.27
C PRO A 75 1.71 -11.25 9.61
N GLY A 76 2.76 -11.48 8.83
CA GLY A 76 3.76 -12.54 9.01
C GLY A 76 3.25 -13.96 8.78
N THR A 77 1.96 -14.22 8.98
CA THR A 77 1.37 -15.56 8.83
C THR A 77 0.47 -15.69 7.59
N GLY A 78 -0.11 -14.59 7.11
CA GLY A 78 -1.11 -14.59 6.04
C GLY A 78 -2.41 -15.33 6.40
N VAL A 79 -2.63 -15.66 7.66
CA VAL A 79 -3.77 -16.46 8.12
C VAL A 79 -4.98 -15.56 8.35
N ALA A 80 -6.10 -15.89 7.70
CA ALA A 80 -7.41 -15.32 7.94
C ALA A 80 -8.33 -16.38 8.55
N ARG A 81 -9.02 -16.06 9.63
CA ARG A 81 -10.09 -16.90 10.16
C ARG A 81 -11.43 -16.36 9.72
N VAL A 82 -12.09 -17.09 8.83
CA VAL A 82 -13.43 -16.77 8.35
C VAL A 82 -14.44 -17.49 9.26
N THR A 83 -15.37 -16.74 9.84
CA THR A 83 -16.37 -17.26 10.81
C THR A 83 -17.79 -16.93 10.35
N GLY A 84 -18.79 -17.57 10.97
CA GLY A 84 -20.20 -17.32 10.65
C GLY A 84 -20.61 -17.91 9.30
N ILE A 85 -19.92 -18.93 8.82
CA ILE A 85 -20.20 -19.57 7.53
C ILE A 85 -21.35 -20.56 7.72
N GLN A 86 -22.37 -20.49 6.88
CA GLN A 86 -23.44 -21.49 6.83
C GLN A 86 -23.00 -22.72 6.04
N GLU A 87 -23.62 -23.86 6.27
CA GLU A 87 -23.32 -25.07 5.50
C GLU A 87 -23.75 -24.93 4.04
N GLY A 88 -23.03 -25.60 3.15
CA GLY A 88 -23.34 -25.65 1.73
C GLY A 88 -22.11 -25.81 0.84
N ALA A 89 -22.38 -25.91 -0.45
CA ALA A 89 -21.38 -25.79 -1.49
C ALA A 89 -21.15 -24.29 -1.77
N LEU A 90 -20.00 -23.77 -1.35
CA LEU A 90 -19.67 -22.36 -1.38
C LEU A 90 -18.41 -22.13 -2.23
N SER A 91 -17.95 -20.89 -2.31
CA SER A 91 -16.65 -20.56 -2.85
C SER A 91 -15.87 -19.67 -1.89
N ALA A 92 -14.56 -19.89 -1.83
CA ALA A 92 -13.62 -19.01 -1.16
C ALA A 92 -13.08 -18.01 -2.19
N ALA A 93 -13.22 -16.72 -1.91
CA ALA A 93 -12.77 -15.63 -2.77
C ALA A 93 -12.09 -14.56 -1.93
N VAL A 94 -11.41 -13.59 -2.57
CA VAL A 94 -10.87 -12.41 -1.92
C VAL A 94 -11.57 -11.15 -2.42
N ARG A 95 -11.70 -10.16 -1.55
CA ARG A 95 -12.10 -8.82 -1.98
C ARG A 95 -10.92 -8.13 -2.64
N THR A 96 -11.01 -7.90 -3.93
CA THR A 96 -9.90 -7.36 -4.74
C THR A 96 -9.45 -5.98 -4.30
N GLU A 97 -10.35 -5.18 -3.72
CA GLU A 97 -10.06 -3.88 -3.12
C GLU A 97 -9.22 -3.95 -1.84
N SER A 98 -9.17 -5.12 -1.18
CA SER A 98 -8.31 -5.34 -0.01
C SER A 98 -6.88 -5.78 -0.37
N LEU A 99 -6.63 -6.15 -1.64
CA LEU A 99 -5.31 -6.56 -2.09
C LEU A 99 -4.31 -5.41 -2.01
N PRO A 100 -3.08 -5.64 -1.54
CA PRO A 100 -2.00 -4.69 -1.72
C PRO A 100 -1.77 -4.41 -3.22
N VAL A 101 -1.19 -3.25 -3.52
CA VAL A 101 -0.91 -2.87 -4.91
C VAL A 101 -0.14 -3.98 -5.65
N TYR A 102 -0.48 -4.18 -6.92
CA TYR A 102 0.08 -5.18 -7.85
C TYR A 102 -0.30 -6.63 -7.61
N PHE A 103 -0.69 -7.07 -6.41
CA PHE A 103 -1.15 -8.44 -6.21
C PHE A 103 -2.41 -8.76 -7.02
N GLN A 104 -2.49 -9.97 -7.55
CA GLN A 104 -3.60 -10.48 -8.34
C GLN A 104 -4.28 -11.63 -7.60
N ALA A 105 -5.63 -11.62 -7.60
CA ALA A 105 -6.43 -12.67 -6.98
C ALA A 105 -6.54 -13.88 -7.91
N PRO A 106 -6.58 -15.11 -7.35
CA PRO A 106 -7.00 -16.28 -8.09
C PRO A 106 -8.51 -16.24 -8.37
N PRO A 107 -9.03 -17.06 -9.28
CA PRO A 107 -10.45 -17.35 -9.38
C PRO A 107 -11.00 -17.88 -8.03
N PRO A 108 -12.29 -17.66 -7.72
CA PRO A 108 -12.92 -18.25 -6.54
C PRO A 108 -12.77 -19.79 -6.52
N ALA A 109 -12.30 -20.33 -5.39
CA ALA A 109 -12.11 -21.77 -5.22
C ALA A 109 -13.35 -22.42 -4.60
N PRO A 110 -13.89 -23.53 -5.16
CA PRO A 110 -15.02 -24.23 -4.56
C PRO A 110 -14.65 -24.84 -3.21
N ILE A 111 -15.58 -24.78 -2.25
CA ILE A 111 -15.40 -25.29 -0.88
C ILE A 111 -16.71 -25.88 -0.38
N GLN A 112 -16.65 -27.02 0.32
CA GLN A 112 -17.81 -27.63 0.96
C GLN A 112 -17.75 -27.42 2.47
N VAL A 113 -18.81 -26.86 3.06
CA VAL A 113 -18.96 -26.63 4.51
C VAL A 113 -20.23 -27.34 5.00
N PRO A 114 -20.17 -28.16 6.08
CA PRO A 114 -18.96 -28.63 6.75
C PRO A 114 -18.15 -29.62 5.89
N GLY A 115 -16.86 -29.74 6.22
CA GLY A 115 -15.91 -30.61 5.53
C GLY A 115 -14.57 -29.95 5.39
N ALA A 116 -14.51 -28.81 4.71
CA ALA A 116 -13.28 -28.02 4.64
C ALA A 116 -13.05 -27.23 5.93
N THR A 117 -11.88 -27.38 6.53
CA THR A 117 -11.42 -26.61 7.69
C THR A 117 -10.34 -25.59 7.30
N GLU A 118 -9.69 -25.81 6.15
CA GLU A 118 -8.62 -24.96 5.61
C GLU A 118 -8.83 -24.71 4.13
N VAL A 119 -8.38 -23.54 3.67
CA VAL A 119 -8.28 -23.18 2.26
C VAL A 119 -7.01 -22.38 2.02
N ARG A 120 -6.40 -22.55 0.85
CA ARG A 120 -5.22 -21.80 0.42
C ARG A 120 -5.62 -20.79 -0.63
N ILE A 121 -5.13 -19.57 -0.49
CA ILE A 121 -5.41 -18.44 -1.39
C ILE A 121 -4.08 -18.02 -2.03
N PRO A 122 -3.78 -18.54 -3.23
CA PRO A 122 -2.56 -18.21 -3.97
C PRO A 122 -2.73 -16.85 -4.65
N LEU A 123 -1.98 -15.84 -4.24
CA LEU A 123 -1.91 -14.56 -4.92
C LEU A 123 -0.67 -14.52 -5.82
N THR A 124 -0.76 -13.87 -6.97
CA THR A 124 0.36 -13.71 -7.89
C THR A 124 0.79 -12.25 -8.04
N LEU A 125 2.02 -12.04 -8.50
CA LEU A 125 2.56 -10.74 -8.93
C LEU A 125 3.06 -10.85 -10.37
N PRO A 126 2.91 -9.82 -11.21
CA PRO A 126 3.37 -9.84 -12.59
C PRO A 126 4.88 -9.49 -12.70
N ILE A 127 5.73 -10.25 -12.02
CA ILE A 127 7.18 -9.98 -11.90
C ILE A 127 8.07 -10.96 -12.66
N GLY A 128 7.47 -11.92 -13.40
CA GLY A 128 8.24 -12.96 -14.08
C GLY A 128 9.16 -13.71 -13.12
N ASP A 129 10.43 -13.88 -13.51
CA ASP A 129 11.45 -14.58 -12.72
C ASP A 129 12.18 -13.68 -11.72
N ASN A 130 11.75 -12.43 -11.52
CA ASN A 130 12.37 -11.51 -10.57
C ASN A 130 12.24 -12.03 -9.13
N ASN A 131 13.21 -11.63 -8.29
CA ASN A 131 13.23 -12.02 -6.89
C ASN A 131 12.05 -11.38 -6.11
N ALA A 132 11.07 -12.19 -5.76
CA ALA A 132 9.83 -11.80 -5.12
C ALA A 132 9.97 -10.97 -3.83
N ASN A 133 11.08 -11.10 -3.14
CA ASN A 133 11.31 -10.46 -1.84
C ASN A 133 12.28 -9.28 -1.92
N LEU A 134 12.78 -8.96 -3.12
CA LEU A 134 13.75 -7.88 -3.32
C LEU A 134 13.06 -6.56 -3.66
N TYR A 135 13.30 -5.57 -2.82
CA TYR A 135 12.89 -4.18 -2.98
C TYR A 135 14.14 -3.35 -3.24
N LEU A 136 14.27 -2.83 -4.46
CA LEU A 136 15.44 -2.06 -4.88
C LEU A 136 15.14 -0.56 -4.84
N GLY A 137 15.81 0.18 -3.96
CA GLY A 137 15.79 1.64 -3.98
C GLY A 137 16.69 2.18 -5.10
N LEU A 138 16.12 2.96 -6.00
CA LEU A 138 16.82 3.65 -7.09
C LEU A 138 16.72 5.16 -6.86
N GLY A 139 17.86 5.87 -6.78
CA GLY A 139 17.84 7.28 -6.45
C GLY A 139 19.23 7.91 -6.31
N ASP A 140 19.25 9.06 -5.65
CA ASP A 140 20.40 9.90 -5.40
C ASP A 140 21.06 9.67 -4.00
N SER A 141 21.69 10.70 -3.45
CA SER A 141 22.30 10.70 -2.11
C SER A 141 21.31 10.37 -0.98
N ILE A 142 20.05 10.75 -1.12
CA ILE A 142 19.00 10.40 -0.14
C ILE A 142 18.78 8.88 -0.12
N THR A 143 18.72 8.26 -1.30
CA THR A 143 18.62 6.79 -1.40
C THR A 143 19.92 6.09 -0.96
N PHE A 144 21.08 6.70 -1.20
CA PHE A 144 22.37 6.22 -0.71
C PHE A 144 22.41 6.17 0.83
N GLY A 145 21.83 7.16 1.50
CA GLY A 145 21.72 7.23 2.96
C GLY A 145 22.48 8.39 3.60
N ASP A 146 22.86 9.41 2.82
CA ASP A 146 23.54 10.60 3.34
C ASP A 146 22.69 11.28 4.43
N GLY A 147 23.37 11.71 5.50
CA GLY A 147 22.72 12.33 6.66
C GLY A 147 22.27 11.35 7.76
N SER A 148 22.18 10.03 7.48
CA SER A 148 21.92 9.04 8.52
C SER A 148 23.20 8.70 9.31
N SER A 149 23.05 8.42 10.62
CA SER A 149 24.18 8.13 11.51
C SER A 149 24.89 6.81 11.17
N ASP A 150 24.17 5.86 10.58
CA ASP A 150 24.65 4.52 10.22
C ASP A 150 24.98 4.37 8.72
N GLY A 151 24.80 5.41 7.91
CA GLY A 151 24.98 5.38 6.45
C GLY A 151 24.01 4.45 5.71
N GLN A 152 22.94 3.97 6.38
CA GLN A 152 21.97 3.04 5.79
C GLN A 152 20.68 3.71 5.31
N GLY A 153 20.49 4.99 5.64
CA GLY A 153 19.31 5.72 5.27
C GLY A 153 18.02 5.02 5.70
N TYR A 154 17.11 4.83 4.75
CA TYR A 154 15.85 4.12 4.99
C TYR A 154 15.95 2.60 4.85
N ARG A 155 17.03 2.06 4.29
CA ARG A 155 17.16 0.66 3.88
C ARG A 155 16.79 -0.33 4.98
N LEU A 156 17.52 -0.35 6.09
CA LEU A 156 17.25 -1.28 7.20
C LEU A 156 15.93 -0.96 7.92
N LYS A 157 15.57 0.32 8.01
CA LYS A 157 14.30 0.75 8.60
C LYS A 157 13.10 0.19 7.82
N LEU A 158 13.13 0.27 6.49
CA LEU A 158 12.09 -0.30 5.63
C LEU A 158 12.08 -1.83 5.68
N GLN A 159 13.26 -2.48 5.64
CA GLN A 159 13.35 -3.94 5.77
C GLN A 159 12.74 -4.45 7.07
N ASN A 160 12.96 -3.73 8.18
CA ASN A 160 12.39 -4.07 9.48
C ASN A 160 10.86 -3.86 9.55
N LEU A 161 10.27 -3.08 8.66
CA LEU A 161 8.82 -2.95 8.50
C LEU A 161 8.24 -4.04 7.60
N LEU A 162 8.87 -4.28 6.44
CA LEU A 162 8.37 -5.23 5.44
C LEU A 162 8.55 -6.69 5.85
N GLY A 163 9.67 -7.02 6.50
CA GLY A 163 9.98 -8.40 6.91
C GLY A 163 8.91 -9.02 7.83
N PRO A 164 8.55 -8.40 8.98
CA PRO A 164 7.46 -8.89 9.82
C PRO A 164 6.09 -8.86 9.13
N HIS A 165 5.87 -7.95 8.19
CA HIS A 165 4.61 -7.81 7.47
C HIS A 165 4.39 -8.96 6.48
N PHE A 166 5.35 -9.19 5.59
CA PHE A 166 5.27 -10.20 4.52
C PHE A 166 5.96 -11.53 4.85
N ALA A 167 6.43 -11.74 6.08
CA ALA A 167 7.28 -12.84 6.54
C ALA A 167 8.70 -12.84 5.95
N ARG A 168 8.96 -12.10 4.88
CA ARG A 168 10.28 -11.97 4.25
C ARG A 168 10.38 -10.66 3.46
N ALA A 169 11.52 -9.98 3.56
CA ALA A 169 11.88 -8.86 2.69
C ALA A 169 13.41 -8.69 2.67
N ASP A 170 13.94 -8.33 1.52
CA ASP A 170 15.31 -7.85 1.31
C ASP A 170 15.23 -6.46 0.68
N VAL A 171 15.76 -5.45 1.35
CA VAL A 171 15.80 -4.08 0.84
C VAL A 171 17.22 -3.72 0.46
N GLN A 172 17.46 -3.47 -0.81
CA GLN A 172 18.73 -2.99 -1.33
C GLN A 172 18.58 -1.58 -1.89
N VAL A 173 19.64 -0.83 -1.91
CA VAL A 173 19.64 0.54 -2.47
C VAL A 173 20.77 0.72 -3.48
N ARG A 174 20.46 1.48 -4.52
CA ARG A 174 21.39 1.92 -5.58
C ARG A 174 21.20 3.42 -5.74
N GLY A 175 21.57 4.13 -4.68
CA GLY A 175 21.68 5.58 -4.68
C GLY A 175 23.07 6.01 -5.14
N ARG A 176 23.14 7.06 -5.94
CA ARG A 176 24.39 7.72 -6.34
C ARG A 176 24.34 9.18 -5.95
N GLN A 177 25.33 9.56 -5.12
CA GLN A 177 25.40 10.92 -4.60
C GLN A 177 25.50 11.94 -5.74
N GLY A 178 24.62 12.95 -5.70
CA GLY A 178 24.59 14.03 -6.68
C GLY A 178 23.88 13.70 -8.00
N ASP A 179 23.48 12.45 -8.25
CA ASP A 179 22.82 12.09 -9.50
C ASP A 179 21.50 12.86 -9.69
N SER A 180 21.33 13.37 -10.89
CA SER A 180 20.07 13.84 -11.41
C SER A 180 19.14 12.66 -11.82
N SER A 181 17.87 12.97 -12.07
CA SER A 181 16.95 11.98 -12.62
C SER A 181 17.38 11.47 -13.99
N ALA A 182 18.02 12.31 -14.83
CA ALA A 182 18.52 11.95 -16.15
C ALA A 182 19.69 10.98 -16.07
N GLU A 183 20.68 11.23 -15.21
CA GLU A 183 21.82 10.34 -15.03
C GLU A 183 21.42 8.97 -14.51
N THR A 184 20.45 8.92 -13.60
CA THR A 184 19.91 7.64 -13.13
C THR A 184 19.13 6.91 -14.23
N ALA A 185 18.39 7.62 -15.09
CA ALA A 185 17.68 6.99 -16.21
C ALA A 185 18.63 6.23 -17.15
N GLU A 186 19.81 6.77 -17.43
CA GLU A 186 20.81 6.12 -18.29
C GLU A 186 21.33 4.78 -17.77
N VAL A 187 21.30 4.56 -16.45
CA VAL A 187 21.83 3.34 -15.82
C VAL A 187 20.76 2.39 -15.32
N THR A 188 19.49 2.76 -15.43
CA THR A 188 18.36 2.00 -14.85
C THR A 188 18.32 0.56 -15.36
N ARG A 189 18.33 0.32 -16.66
CA ARG A 189 18.28 -1.04 -17.26
C ARG A 189 19.42 -1.94 -16.77
N ARG A 190 20.62 -1.40 -16.67
CA ARG A 190 21.78 -2.13 -16.16
C ARG A 190 21.58 -2.49 -14.68
N THR A 191 21.12 -1.54 -13.88
CA THR A 191 20.86 -1.74 -12.46
C THR A 191 19.80 -2.81 -12.23
N LEU A 192 18.73 -2.80 -13.00
CA LEU A 192 17.66 -3.81 -12.92
C LEU A 192 18.18 -5.21 -13.27
N ARG A 193 18.94 -5.34 -14.37
CA ARG A 193 19.55 -6.60 -14.78
C ARG A 193 20.48 -7.20 -13.72
N ASP A 194 21.21 -6.36 -13.01
CA ASP A 194 22.19 -6.81 -12.03
C ASP A 194 21.54 -7.25 -10.70
N HIS A 195 20.21 -7.04 -10.52
CA HIS A 195 19.49 -7.29 -9.25
C HIS A 195 18.22 -8.10 -9.39
N ASP A 196 17.53 -8.08 -10.52
CA ASP A 196 16.22 -8.71 -10.75
C ASP A 196 15.20 -8.44 -9.62
N PRO A 197 14.89 -7.17 -9.27
CA PRO A 197 14.03 -6.84 -8.14
C PRO A 197 12.56 -7.03 -8.48
N ALA A 198 11.75 -7.50 -7.50
CA ALA A 198 10.29 -7.47 -7.60
C ALA A 198 9.76 -6.03 -7.60
N TYR A 199 10.29 -5.19 -6.73
CA TYR A 199 9.88 -3.80 -6.60
C TYR A 199 11.05 -2.85 -6.83
N THR A 200 10.82 -1.77 -7.57
CA THR A 200 11.78 -0.66 -7.72
C THR A 200 11.18 0.61 -7.13
N LEU A 201 11.82 1.11 -6.07
CA LEU A 201 11.43 2.31 -5.32
C LEU A 201 12.20 3.50 -5.88
N ILE A 202 11.51 4.45 -6.54
CA ILE A 202 12.13 5.53 -7.33
C ILE A 202 11.98 6.84 -6.58
N LEU A 203 13.10 7.40 -6.09
CA LEU A 203 13.17 8.70 -5.41
C LEU A 203 14.26 9.54 -6.07
N LEU A 204 13.88 10.44 -6.96
CA LEU A 204 14.75 11.28 -7.78
C LEU A 204 14.11 12.63 -8.09
N GLY A 205 14.93 13.60 -8.44
CA GLY A 205 14.51 14.95 -8.83
C GLY A 205 15.01 16.05 -7.88
N THR A 206 15.53 15.69 -6.71
CA THR A 206 16.10 16.64 -5.76
C THR A 206 17.26 17.43 -6.37
N ASN A 207 18.17 16.76 -7.07
CA ASN A 207 19.34 17.37 -7.70
C ASN A 207 19.03 18.08 -9.01
N ASP A 208 17.91 17.83 -9.65
CA ASP A 208 17.53 18.47 -10.91
C ASP A 208 17.39 19.99 -10.76
N TRP A 209 17.09 20.48 -9.54
CA TRP A 209 17.15 21.90 -9.20
C TRP A 209 18.48 22.58 -9.55
N HIS A 210 19.60 21.83 -9.54
CA HIS A 210 20.92 22.39 -9.85
C HIS A 210 21.17 22.58 -11.34
N ASP A 211 20.33 22.02 -12.21
CA ASP A 211 20.41 22.27 -13.65
C ASP A 211 19.91 23.67 -14.00
N GLN A 212 20.66 24.34 -14.89
CA GLN A 212 20.33 25.71 -15.27
C GLN A 212 19.00 25.86 -16.01
N THR A 213 18.62 24.87 -16.81
CA THR A 213 17.33 24.89 -17.53
C THR A 213 16.20 24.75 -16.53
N CYS A 214 16.33 23.80 -15.61
CA CYS A 214 15.35 23.58 -14.56
C CYS A 214 15.15 24.81 -13.67
N GLN A 215 16.25 25.48 -13.26
CA GLN A 215 16.17 26.71 -12.46
C GLN A 215 15.54 27.88 -13.21
N LYS A 216 15.93 28.09 -14.47
CA LYS A 216 15.52 29.28 -15.24
C LYS A 216 14.11 29.15 -15.84
N GLN A 217 13.74 27.95 -16.28
CA GLN A 217 12.50 27.70 -17.02
C GLN A 217 11.44 26.98 -16.20
N GLY A 218 11.79 26.53 -14.98
CA GLY A 218 10.90 25.84 -14.06
C GLY A 218 10.66 24.36 -14.38
N PRO A 219 9.85 23.66 -13.57
CA PRO A 219 9.62 22.22 -13.67
C PRO A 219 8.97 21.76 -14.98
N ALA A 220 8.26 22.66 -15.66
CA ALA A 220 7.61 22.35 -16.93
C ALA A 220 8.59 22.09 -18.09
N ALA A 221 9.74 22.74 -18.06
CA ALA A 221 10.80 22.61 -19.05
C ALA A 221 11.98 21.76 -18.53
N CYS A 222 11.93 21.33 -17.28
CA CYS A 222 12.93 20.46 -16.69
C CYS A 222 12.71 19.01 -17.14
N PHE A 223 13.80 18.28 -17.32
CA PHE A 223 13.81 16.90 -17.79
C PHE A 223 13.29 15.89 -16.74
N THR A 224 13.04 16.30 -15.50
CA THR A 224 12.68 15.41 -14.37
C THR A 224 11.55 14.44 -14.71
N ILE A 225 10.45 14.96 -15.27
CA ILE A 225 9.27 14.12 -15.53
C ILE A 225 9.51 13.14 -16.68
N ASP A 226 10.22 13.55 -17.72
CA ASP A 226 10.56 12.67 -18.85
C ASP A 226 11.53 11.57 -18.40
N SER A 227 12.54 11.90 -17.57
CA SER A 227 13.45 10.93 -16.98
C SER A 227 12.74 9.93 -16.07
N LEU A 228 11.86 10.39 -15.19
CA LEU A 228 11.06 9.52 -14.33
C LEU A 228 10.13 8.62 -15.14
N ARG A 229 9.55 9.11 -16.24
CA ARG A 229 8.76 8.31 -17.17
C ARG A 229 9.60 7.20 -17.79
N ALA A 230 10.77 7.52 -18.32
CA ALA A 230 11.68 6.53 -18.91
C ALA A 230 12.11 5.48 -17.87
N ILE A 231 12.42 5.88 -16.65
CA ILE A 231 12.73 4.95 -15.56
C ILE A 231 11.54 4.01 -15.27
N VAL A 232 10.32 4.53 -15.18
CA VAL A 232 9.11 3.72 -14.94
C VAL A 232 8.88 2.73 -16.07
N GLU A 233 9.09 3.13 -17.32
CA GLU A 233 9.00 2.27 -18.50
C GLU A 233 10.05 1.16 -18.46
N ASP A 234 11.31 1.48 -18.19
CA ASP A 234 12.40 0.51 -18.05
C ASP A 234 12.14 -0.51 -16.91
N VAL A 235 11.63 -0.03 -15.78
CA VAL A 235 11.26 -0.88 -14.64
C VAL A 235 10.17 -1.88 -15.04
N ARG A 236 9.15 -1.45 -15.77
CA ARG A 236 8.08 -2.32 -16.28
C ARG A 236 8.57 -3.31 -17.34
N ASP A 237 9.39 -2.85 -18.28
CA ASP A 237 9.99 -3.71 -19.30
C ASP A 237 10.82 -4.82 -18.65
N TRP A 238 11.40 -4.55 -17.47
CA TRP A 238 12.12 -5.54 -16.67
C TRP A 238 11.20 -6.41 -15.80
N SER A 239 9.87 -6.27 -15.92
CA SER A 239 8.88 -6.92 -15.05
C SER A 239 9.07 -6.61 -13.56
N SER A 240 9.69 -5.49 -13.21
CA SER A 240 9.71 -4.97 -11.84
C SER A 240 8.54 -4.04 -11.59
N LEU A 241 8.11 -3.91 -10.35
CA LEU A 241 6.93 -3.14 -9.94
C LEU A 241 7.36 -1.75 -9.49
N PRO A 242 7.10 -0.68 -10.27
CA PRO A 242 7.55 0.65 -9.92
C PRO A 242 6.74 1.24 -8.77
N VAL A 243 7.41 1.81 -7.78
CA VAL A 243 6.83 2.67 -6.75
C VAL A 243 7.50 4.03 -6.86
N LEU A 244 6.77 5.03 -7.34
CA LEU A 244 7.29 6.37 -7.53
C LEU A 244 7.11 7.19 -6.27
N ALA A 245 8.09 8.04 -5.93
CA ALA A 245 7.98 8.94 -4.78
C ALA A 245 7.94 10.41 -5.20
N THR A 246 7.27 11.23 -4.40
CA THR A 246 7.48 12.68 -4.43
C THR A 246 8.82 13.03 -3.80
N ILE A 247 9.52 14.06 -4.32
CA ILE A 247 10.75 14.57 -3.72
C ILE A 247 10.45 15.23 -2.36
N LEU A 248 11.38 15.11 -1.43
CA LEU A 248 11.24 15.64 -0.08
C LEU A 248 11.15 17.18 -0.09
N PRO A 249 10.56 17.81 0.93
CA PRO A 249 10.67 19.25 1.08
C PRO A 249 12.12 19.65 1.41
N VAL A 250 12.48 20.88 1.14
CA VAL A 250 13.75 21.45 1.63
C VAL A 250 13.65 21.70 3.13
N ASN A 251 14.75 21.53 3.85
CA ASN A 251 14.82 21.95 5.25
C ASN A 251 14.50 23.45 5.35
N PRO A 252 13.50 23.87 6.12
CA PRO A 252 13.10 25.28 6.22
C PRO A 252 14.21 26.25 6.58
N THR A 253 15.27 25.78 7.26
CA THR A 253 16.44 26.60 7.60
C THR A 253 17.23 27.06 6.38
N TYR A 254 17.17 26.29 5.28
CA TYR A 254 17.93 26.51 4.04
C TYR A 254 17.04 26.74 2.83
N SER A 255 15.73 26.82 3.01
CA SER A 255 14.77 26.97 1.92
C SER A 255 14.82 28.39 1.32
N THR A 256 14.45 28.46 0.04
CA THR A 256 14.20 29.72 -0.67
C THR A 256 12.85 29.62 -1.38
N PRO A 257 12.12 30.73 -1.57
CA PRO A 257 10.82 30.69 -2.24
C PRO A 257 10.87 30.05 -3.65
N SER A 258 11.95 30.26 -4.40
CA SER A 258 12.11 29.70 -5.74
C SER A 258 12.37 28.19 -5.72
N ARG A 259 13.18 27.70 -4.77
CA ARG A 259 13.47 26.28 -4.62
C ARG A 259 12.24 25.52 -4.10
N ASP A 260 11.54 26.09 -3.12
CA ASP A 260 10.31 25.51 -2.61
C ASP A 260 9.23 25.41 -3.70
N ALA A 261 9.03 26.48 -4.48
CA ALA A 261 8.08 26.49 -5.59
C ALA A 261 8.44 25.44 -6.65
N PHE A 262 9.73 25.27 -6.97
CA PHE A 262 10.20 24.26 -7.91
C PHE A 262 9.87 22.84 -7.40
N TYR A 263 10.14 22.53 -6.13
CA TYR A 263 9.87 21.20 -5.55
C TYR A 263 8.37 20.92 -5.48
N GLU A 264 7.56 21.90 -5.07
CA GLU A 264 6.11 21.72 -5.00
C GLU A 264 5.50 21.48 -6.39
N GLU A 265 5.89 22.25 -7.41
CA GLU A 265 5.39 22.05 -8.76
C GLU A 265 5.89 20.71 -9.36
N THR A 266 7.14 20.33 -9.13
CA THR A 266 7.68 19.03 -9.52
C THR A 266 6.87 17.91 -8.88
N ASN A 267 6.54 18.02 -7.61
CA ASN A 267 5.73 17.01 -6.91
C ASN A 267 4.30 16.91 -7.46
N VAL A 268 3.68 18.03 -7.86
CA VAL A 268 2.39 18.00 -8.58
C VAL A 268 2.50 17.18 -9.86
N ARG A 269 3.58 17.36 -10.63
CA ARG A 269 3.84 16.65 -11.90
C ARG A 269 4.17 15.17 -11.66
N ILE A 270 4.95 14.83 -10.61
CA ILE A 270 5.21 13.43 -10.21
C ILE A 270 3.89 12.71 -9.85
N LYS A 271 3.02 13.36 -9.09
CA LYS A 271 1.68 12.81 -8.78
C LYS A 271 0.81 12.62 -10.03
N ALA A 272 0.92 13.51 -11.00
CA ALA A 272 0.24 13.37 -12.29
C ALA A 272 0.80 12.20 -13.09
N LEU A 273 2.12 12.06 -13.17
CA LEU A 273 2.81 10.95 -13.82
C LEU A 273 2.43 9.60 -13.19
N ALA A 274 2.40 9.51 -11.85
CA ALA A 274 1.99 8.30 -11.16
C ALA A 274 0.57 7.86 -11.52
N ARG A 275 -0.37 8.81 -11.63
CA ARG A 275 -1.74 8.52 -12.08
C ARG A 275 -1.79 8.13 -13.54
N GLU A 276 -1.13 8.87 -14.42
CA GLU A 276 -1.05 8.59 -15.86
C GLU A 276 -0.49 7.21 -16.13
N GLN A 277 0.61 6.88 -15.46
CA GLN A 277 1.28 5.61 -15.59
C GLN A 277 0.62 4.48 -14.76
N ASN A 278 -0.41 4.78 -13.96
CA ASN A 278 -1.04 3.82 -13.03
C ASN A 278 0.00 3.05 -12.19
N VAL A 279 0.91 3.78 -11.54
CA VAL A 279 1.92 3.23 -10.62
C VAL A 279 1.64 3.63 -9.18
N ALA A 280 2.11 2.81 -8.24
CA ALA A 280 2.05 3.13 -6.82
C ALA A 280 2.84 4.42 -6.52
N LEU A 281 2.30 5.25 -5.64
CA LEU A 281 2.92 6.52 -5.23
C LEU A 281 3.15 6.56 -3.72
N ALA A 282 4.38 6.83 -3.32
CA ALA A 282 4.76 7.25 -1.98
C ALA A 282 4.79 8.79 -1.93
N ASP A 283 3.82 9.42 -1.28
CA ASP A 283 3.78 10.87 -1.13
C ASP A 283 4.68 11.32 0.03
N LEU A 284 5.99 11.14 -0.13
CA LEU A 284 6.99 11.40 0.91
C LEU A 284 7.06 12.88 1.31
N ASN A 285 6.79 13.80 0.37
CA ASN A 285 6.67 15.22 0.67
C ASN A 285 5.57 15.49 1.68
N ALA A 286 4.38 14.90 1.46
CA ALA A 286 3.26 15.05 2.38
C ALA A 286 3.54 14.38 3.74
N ASP A 287 4.15 13.18 3.74
CA ASP A 287 4.50 12.46 4.97
C ASP A 287 5.51 13.27 5.83
N PHE A 288 6.53 13.88 5.21
CA PHE A 288 7.48 14.77 5.90
C PHE A 288 6.79 16.01 6.51
N LYS A 289 5.93 16.68 5.73
CA LYS A 289 5.18 17.84 6.21
C LYS A 289 4.22 17.49 7.36
N ALA A 290 3.65 16.29 7.33
CA ALA A 290 2.74 15.80 8.36
C ALA A 290 3.47 15.41 9.67
N ALA A 291 4.78 15.15 9.61
CA ALA A 291 5.56 14.73 10.79
C ALA A 291 5.83 15.89 11.80
N GLY A 292 5.44 17.13 11.50
CA GLY A 292 5.49 18.27 12.41
C GLY A 292 6.72 19.14 12.22
N ASN A 293 7.69 19.15 13.16
CA ASN A 293 8.88 19.98 13.06
C ASN A 293 9.80 19.53 11.92
N LEU A 294 9.58 20.10 10.74
CA LEU A 294 10.26 19.69 9.51
C LEU A 294 11.80 19.83 9.62
N SER A 295 12.30 20.92 10.23
CA SER A 295 13.75 21.12 10.38
C SER A 295 14.42 20.04 11.24
N ALA A 296 13.70 19.41 12.17
CA ALA A 296 14.23 18.34 13.00
C ALA A 296 14.39 16.99 12.26
N LEU A 297 13.94 16.91 11.01
CA LEU A 297 14.02 15.69 10.19
C LEU A 297 15.25 15.68 9.27
N PHE A 298 16.01 16.75 9.20
CA PHE A 298 17.13 16.90 8.28
C PHE A 298 18.46 17.02 9.02
N ALA A 299 19.52 16.50 8.39
CA ALA A 299 20.91 16.69 8.81
C ALA A 299 21.50 17.96 8.21
N ASP A 300 21.05 18.35 7.01
CA ASP A 300 21.45 19.56 6.28
C ASP A 300 20.26 20.16 5.51
N ASP A 301 20.46 20.68 4.32
CA ASP A 301 19.41 21.33 3.52
C ASP A 301 18.44 20.34 2.86
N VAL A 302 18.87 19.13 2.48
CA VAL A 302 18.06 18.12 1.77
C VAL A 302 18.16 16.71 2.32
N HIS A 303 19.24 16.37 3.03
CA HIS A 303 19.47 15.00 3.49
C HIS A 303 18.75 14.77 4.82
N PRO A 304 17.87 13.74 4.89
CA PRO A 304 17.25 13.37 6.15
C PRO A 304 18.27 12.92 7.19
N ASN A 305 18.01 13.22 8.46
CA ASN A 305 18.67 12.52 9.57
C ASN A 305 17.93 11.21 9.89
N ASP A 306 18.34 10.50 10.95
CA ASP A 306 17.73 9.22 11.33
C ASP A 306 16.21 9.30 11.53
N ALA A 307 15.70 10.41 12.11
CA ALA A 307 14.27 10.61 12.27
C ALA A 307 13.56 10.82 10.92
N GLY A 308 14.16 11.60 10.02
CA GLY A 308 13.65 11.78 8.66
C GLY A 308 13.66 10.47 7.87
N TYR A 309 14.70 9.67 7.98
CA TYR A 309 14.75 8.35 7.35
C TYR A 309 13.73 7.36 7.91
N GLN A 310 13.33 7.51 9.16
CA GLN A 310 12.22 6.73 9.73
C GLN A 310 10.89 7.11 9.07
N VAL A 311 10.63 8.41 8.87
CA VAL A 311 9.44 8.89 8.14
C VAL A 311 9.44 8.36 6.70
N LEU A 312 10.59 8.43 6.03
CA LEU A 312 10.75 7.96 4.66
C LEU A 312 10.48 6.45 4.53
N ALA A 313 11.02 5.64 5.45
CA ALA A 313 10.75 4.19 5.49
C ALA A 313 9.25 3.89 5.70
N GLN A 314 8.58 4.62 6.57
CA GLN A 314 7.13 4.49 6.78
C GLN A 314 6.32 4.89 5.55
N GLY A 315 6.73 5.94 4.83
CA GLY A 315 6.11 6.37 3.58
C GLY A 315 6.20 5.30 2.49
N TRP A 316 7.37 4.70 2.31
CA TRP A 316 7.56 3.55 1.42
C TRP A 316 6.71 2.35 1.83
N PHE A 317 6.76 1.97 3.11
CA PHE A 317 5.97 0.87 3.63
C PHE A 317 4.47 1.05 3.35
N LYS A 318 3.94 2.24 3.65
CA LYS A 318 2.55 2.61 3.37
C LYS A 318 2.19 2.49 1.88
N ALA A 319 3.08 2.95 0.98
CA ALA A 319 2.85 2.87 -0.46
C ALA A 319 2.82 1.43 -0.99
N ILE A 320 3.71 0.56 -0.49
CA ILE A 320 3.85 -0.85 -0.88
C ILE A 320 2.67 -1.67 -0.34
N THR A 321 2.26 -1.44 0.91
CA THR A 321 1.23 -2.24 1.59
C THR A 321 -0.18 -1.70 1.41
N ARG A 322 -0.34 -0.55 0.76
CA ARG A 322 -1.64 0.08 0.54
C ARG A 322 -2.58 -0.84 -0.21
N ALA A 323 -3.77 -1.07 0.34
CA ALA A 323 -4.86 -1.73 -0.34
C ALA A 323 -5.31 -0.92 -1.59
N ARG A 324 -5.74 -1.61 -2.64
CA ARG A 324 -6.32 -0.96 -3.82
C ARG A 324 -7.58 -0.21 -3.40
N SER A 325 -7.72 1.05 -3.85
CA SER A 325 -9.02 1.69 -3.73
C SER A 325 -9.95 1.19 -4.85
N ALA A 326 -11.25 1.12 -4.58
CA ALA A 326 -12.25 0.69 -5.56
C ALA A 326 -12.22 1.47 -6.90
N ALA A 327 -11.61 2.67 -6.93
CA ALA A 327 -11.43 3.49 -8.12
C ALA A 327 -10.26 3.04 -9.04
N ALA A 328 -9.39 2.11 -8.59
CA ALA A 328 -8.19 1.66 -9.31
C ALA A 328 -8.34 0.23 -9.88
N SER A 329 -9.55 -0.23 -10.16
CA SER A 329 -9.84 -1.61 -10.58
C SER A 329 -9.44 -1.96 -12.03
N SER A 330 -8.80 -1.06 -12.77
CA SER A 330 -8.16 -1.43 -14.02
C SER A 330 -6.77 -2.00 -13.71
N SER A 331 -6.62 -3.33 -13.77
CA SER A 331 -5.30 -3.97 -13.74
C SER A 331 -4.38 -3.29 -14.74
N PRO A 332 -3.16 -2.90 -14.35
CA PRO A 332 -2.20 -2.41 -15.31
C PRO A 332 -2.03 -3.49 -16.39
N ARG A 333 -2.22 -3.11 -17.66
CA ARG A 333 -1.88 -4.00 -18.77
C ARG A 333 -0.35 -4.05 -18.84
N PHE A 334 0.27 -4.99 -18.14
CA PHE A 334 1.66 -5.33 -18.38
C PHE A 334 1.71 -6.06 -19.73
N GLY A 335 2.27 -5.41 -20.75
CA GLY A 335 2.65 -6.09 -21.97
C GLY A 335 3.80 -7.02 -21.62
N PHE A 336 3.56 -8.32 -21.61
CA PHE A 336 4.63 -9.30 -21.50
C PHE A 336 5.46 -9.25 -22.79
N ALA A 337 6.58 -8.54 -22.78
CA ALA A 337 7.63 -8.75 -23.74
C ALA A 337 8.41 -9.99 -23.29
N PHE A 338 8.34 -11.07 -24.07
CA PHE A 338 9.26 -12.19 -23.87
C PHE A 338 10.69 -11.67 -23.94
N ARG A 339 11.46 -11.90 -22.88
CA ARG A 339 12.90 -11.67 -22.89
C ARG A 339 13.52 -12.62 -23.94
N PRO A 340 14.34 -12.12 -24.90
CA PRO A 340 15.09 -12.96 -25.80
C PRO A 340 16.19 -13.73 -25.05
#